data_63d686ab5fe13d17a67e59000eea386a
#
_entry.id   63d686ab5fe13d17a67e59000eea386a
#
_cell.length_a   1.000
_cell.length_b   1.000
_cell.length_c   1.000
_cell.angle_alpha   90.00
_cell.angle_beta   90.00
_cell.angle_gamma   90.00
#
_symmetry.space_group_name_H-M   'P 1'
#
loop_
_entity.id
_entity.type
_entity.pdbx_description
1 polymer ?
#
loop_
_entity_poly.entity_id
_entity_poly.type
_entity_poly.pdbx_seq_one_letter_code
_entity_poly.pdbx_strand_id
1 'polypeptide(L)'
;MNKGGMLMKKINDMIQILEEKGRFKETKNFIQHGDVSVYEHSVLVAKKSLDLAEKFNIDVDEEALIRGALLHDYFLYDWHEKDDSHKWHGFFHPMKSLKNAMRDFDISEIEEDIIKKHMFPLTPVPPKTKEAWLVCMADKICAMKETVEPRYKKVWNMVKRIAIS
;
A
#
# COMPACT_ATOMS: atom_id res chain seq x y z
N MET A 1 -11.59 7.70 -22.41
CA MET A 1 -11.20 7.70 -20.97
C MET A 1 -9.82 8.32 -20.89
N ASN A 2 -9.61 9.30 -20.03
CA ASN A 2 -8.27 9.87 -19.87
C ASN A 2 -7.34 8.86 -19.16
N LYS A 3 -6.01 9.06 -19.26
CA LYS A 3 -4.99 8.15 -18.73
C LYS A 3 -5.15 7.89 -17.22
N GLY A 4 -5.47 8.92 -16.46
CA GLY A 4 -5.72 8.79 -15.01
C GLY A 4 -6.93 7.91 -14.68
N GLY A 5 -7.98 7.95 -15.49
CA GLY A 5 -9.14 7.07 -15.34
C GLY A 5 -8.84 5.60 -15.64
N MET A 6 -7.96 5.34 -16.62
CA MET A 6 -7.52 3.98 -16.94
C MET A 6 -6.65 3.40 -15.80
N LEU A 7 -5.80 4.23 -15.22
CA LEU A 7 -4.95 3.83 -14.10
C LEU A 7 -5.78 3.45 -12.86
N MET A 8 -6.75 4.31 -12.51
CA MET A 8 -7.65 4.03 -11.40
C MET A 8 -8.51 2.79 -11.63
N LYS A 9 -8.91 2.54 -12.89
CA LYS A 9 -9.62 1.30 -13.22
C LYS A 9 -8.78 0.06 -12.89
N LYS A 10 -7.50 0.02 -13.30
CA LYS A 10 -6.61 -1.12 -12.99
C LYS A 10 -6.48 -1.35 -11.49
N ILE A 11 -6.36 -0.28 -10.69
CA ILE A 11 -6.29 -0.37 -9.22
C ILE A 11 -7.60 -0.94 -8.68
N ASN A 12 -8.75 -0.45 -9.13
CA ASN A 12 -10.07 -0.94 -8.67
C ASN A 12 -10.32 -2.40 -9.04
N ASP A 13 -9.94 -2.81 -10.26
CA ASP A 13 -10.05 -4.21 -10.70
C ASP A 13 -9.21 -5.13 -9.77
N MET A 14 -7.98 -4.70 -9.41
CA MET A 14 -7.14 -5.44 -8.47
C MET A 14 -7.74 -5.47 -7.05
N ILE A 15 -8.28 -4.36 -6.56
CA ILE A 15 -8.96 -4.29 -5.26
C ILE A 15 -10.10 -5.31 -5.20
N GLN A 16 -10.92 -5.38 -6.24
CA GLN A 16 -12.02 -6.35 -6.31
C GLN A 16 -11.50 -7.77 -6.19
N ILE A 17 -10.43 -8.13 -6.90
CA ILE A 17 -9.80 -9.45 -6.81
C ILE A 17 -9.32 -9.75 -5.38
N LEU A 18 -8.69 -8.78 -4.71
CA LEU A 18 -8.16 -8.94 -3.35
C LEU A 18 -9.28 -9.02 -2.30
N GLU A 19 -10.41 -8.32 -2.50
CA GLU A 19 -11.58 -8.40 -1.62
C GLU A 19 -12.35 -9.73 -1.80
N GLU A 20 -12.41 -10.27 -3.03
CA GLU A 20 -13.08 -11.54 -3.32
C GLU A 20 -12.27 -12.77 -2.84
N LYS A 21 -10.95 -12.72 -2.98
CA LYS A 21 -10.08 -13.86 -2.68
C LYS A 21 -9.50 -13.89 -1.27
N GLY A 22 -9.53 -12.75 -0.57
CA GLY A 22 -8.91 -12.61 0.74
C GLY A 22 -9.62 -11.59 1.64
N ARG A 23 -8.87 -11.09 2.63
CA ARG A 23 -9.40 -10.21 3.68
C ARG A 23 -9.04 -8.74 3.46
N PHE A 24 -8.75 -8.32 2.22
CA PHE A 24 -8.31 -6.95 1.95
C PHE A 24 -9.32 -5.90 2.43
N LYS A 25 -10.62 -6.20 2.36
CA LYS A 25 -11.69 -5.34 2.88
C LYS A 25 -11.54 -5.03 4.37
N GLU A 26 -10.97 -5.93 5.17
CA GLU A 26 -10.77 -5.73 6.62
C GLU A 26 -9.79 -4.59 6.91
N THR A 27 -8.88 -4.24 5.98
CA THR A 27 -7.93 -3.13 6.13
C THR A 27 -8.63 -1.77 6.30
N LYS A 28 -9.93 -1.66 5.97
CA LYS A 28 -10.77 -0.48 6.21
C LYS A 28 -10.99 -0.22 7.71
N ASN A 29 -10.84 -1.23 8.55
CA ASN A 29 -11.09 -1.16 9.99
C ASN A 29 -9.85 -0.73 10.80
N PHE A 30 -8.68 -0.66 10.17
CA PHE A 30 -7.41 -0.36 10.86
C PHE A 30 -6.88 0.99 10.40
N ILE A 31 -6.46 1.81 11.37
CA ILE A 31 -5.90 3.14 11.10
C ILE A 31 -4.41 3.03 10.82
N GLN A 32 -3.95 3.68 9.74
CA GLN A 32 -2.54 3.76 9.38
C GLN A 32 -1.90 5.03 9.92
N HIS A 33 -2.39 6.20 9.53
CA HIS A 33 -1.89 7.50 9.96
C HIS A 33 -3.05 8.49 10.17
N GLY A 34 -3.10 9.15 11.33
CA GLY A 34 -4.16 10.12 11.64
C GLY A 34 -5.54 9.49 11.54
N ASP A 35 -6.37 9.96 10.60
CA ASP A 35 -7.72 9.43 10.32
C ASP A 35 -7.74 8.50 9.09
N VAL A 36 -6.56 8.13 8.54
CA VAL A 36 -6.42 7.38 7.30
C VAL A 36 -6.37 5.89 7.59
N SER A 37 -7.27 5.12 7.00
CA SER A 37 -7.24 3.66 7.12
C SER A 37 -6.08 3.04 6.31
N VAL A 38 -5.67 1.83 6.69
CA VAL A 38 -4.69 1.04 5.93
C VAL A 38 -5.14 0.84 4.48
N TYR A 39 -6.44 0.59 4.25
CA TYR A 39 -7.02 0.47 2.92
C TYR A 39 -6.75 1.71 2.06
N GLU A 40 -7.10 2.82 2.61
CA GLU A 40 -7.02 4.10 1.92
C GLU A 40 -5.57 4.48 1.64
N HIS A 41 -4.68 4.33 2.62
CA HIS A 41 -3.24 4.52 2.45
C HIS A 41 -2.68 3.64 1.33
N SER A 42 -3.01 2.35 1.32
CA SER A 42 -2.54 1.41 0.31
C SER A 42 -2.99 1.77 -1.11
N VAL A 43 -4.22 2.28 -1.28
CA VAL A 43 -4.72 2.78 -2.58
C VAL A 43 -3.93 4.00 -3.05
N LEU A 44 -3.63 4.93 -2.13
CA LEU A 44 -2.82 6.11 -2.46
C LEU A 44 -1.39 5.73 -2.82
N VAL A 45 -0.79 4.77 -2.10
CA VAL A 45 0.55 4.26 -2.39
C VAL A 45 0.59 3.57 -3.76
N ALA A 46 -0.40 2.73 -4.09
CA ALA A 46 -0.48 2.09 -5.40
C ALA A 46 -0.56 3.11 -6.53
N LYS A 47 -1.46 4.11 -6.39
CA LYS A 47 -1.56 5.21 -7.37
C LYS A 47 -0.24 5.97 -7.49
N LYS A 48 0.37 6.33 -6.36
CA LYS A 48 1.61 7.11 -6.34
C LYS A 48 2.78 6.34 -6.95
N SER A 49 2.85 5.03 -6.75
CA SER A 49 3.89 4.16 -7.33
C SER A 49 3.81 4.16 -8.86
N LEU A 50 2.61 4.06 -9.41
CA LEU A 50 2.39 4.14 -10.86
C LEU A 50 2.70 5.54 -11.42
N ASP A 51 2.29 6.61 -10.73
CA ASP A 51 2.61 7.99 -11.11
C ASP A 51 4.15 8.21 -11.15
N LEU A 52 4.90 7.59 -10.21
CA LEU A 52 6.36 7.65 -10.19
C LEU A 52 6.99 6.84 -11.33
N ALA A 53 6.50 5.62 -11.59
CA ALA A 53 6.96 4.80 -12.70
C ALA A 53 6.81 5.55 -14.03
N GLU A 54 5.67 6.16 -14.25
CA GLU A 54 5.40 6.96 -15.45
C GLU A 54 6.31 8.19 -15.50
N LYS A 55 6.38 8.97 -14.43
CA LYS A 55 7.18 10.21 -14.36
C LYS A 55 8.66 9.98 -14.68
N PHE A 56 9.21 8.87 -14.22
CA PHE A 56 10.62 8.52 -14.42
C PHE A 56 10.85 7.58 -15.61
N ASN A 57 9.79 7.26 -16.36
CA ASN A 57 9.83 6.35 -17.51
C ASN A 57 10.46 4.99 -17.14
N ILE A 58 10.06 4.44 -16.00
CA ILE A 58 10.52 3.14 -15.52
C ILE A 58 9.53 2.08 -16.01
N ASP A 59 10.00 1.15 -16.83
CA ASP A 59 9.24 -0.01 -17.26
C ASP A 59 9.10 -0.99 -16.08
N VAL A 60 7.87 -1.35 -15.69
CA VAL A 60 7.54 -2.13 -14.49
C VAL A 60 6.56 -3.24 -14.82
N ASP A 61 6.55 -4.29 -14.01
CA ASP A 61 5.41 -5.19 -13.91
C ASP A 61 4.27 -4.46 -13.16
N GLU A 62 3.34 -3.88 -13.94
CA GLU A 62 2.25 -3.06 -13.38
C GLU A 62 1.34 -3.87 -12.45
N GLU A 63 1.08 -5.15 -12.76
CA GLU A 63 0.24 -6.00 -11.93
C GLU A 63 0.90 -6.27 -10.58
N ALA A 64 2.15 -6.69 -10.56
CA ALA A 64 2.92 -6.91 -9.35
C ALA A 64 3.12 -5.60 -8.55
N LEU A 65 3.35 -4.47 -9.23
CA LEU A 65 3.48 -3.15 -8.60
C LEU A 65 2.18 -2.75 -7.87
N ILE A 66 1.03 -2.83 -8.56
CA ILE A 66 -0.28 -2.49 -7.97
C ILE A 66 -0.59 -3.41 -6.79
N ARG A 67 -0.50 -4.72 -7.01
CA ARG A 67 -0.85 -5.72 -6.01
C ARG A 67 0.08 -5.66 -4.80
N GLY A 68 1.39 -5.56 -5.02
CA GLY A 68 2.37 -5.38 -3.95
C GLY A 68 2.15 -4.09 -3.16
N ALA A 69 1.84 -2.97 -3.83
CA ALA A 69 1.53 -1.71 -3.17
C ALA A 69 0.23 -1.77 -2.35
N LEU A 70 -0.81 -2.47 -2.83
CA LEU A 70 -2.04 -2.67 -2.06
C LEU A 70 -1.81 -3.55 -0.82
N LEU A 71 -0.87 -4.50 -0.88
CA LEU A 71 -0.61 -5.47 0.18
C LEU A 71 0.57 -5.10 1.10
N HIS A 72 1.31 -4.02 0.84
CA HIS A 72 2.53 -3.71 1.61
C HIS A 72 2.26 -3.57 3.12
N ASP A 73 1.10 -3.06 3.50
CA ASP A 73 0.63 -2.85 4.88
C ASP A 73 -0.55 -3.77 5.27
N TYR A 74 -0.55 -5.01 4.76
CA TYR A 74 -1.61 -5.99 5.02
C TYR A 74 -1.48 -6.67 6.40
N PHE A 75 -1.32 -5.87 7.48
CA PHE A 75 -1.04 -6.40 8.83
C PHE A 75 -2.28 -6.77 9.66
N LEU A 76 -3.49 -6.30 9.35
CA LEU A 76 -4.78 -6.71 9.91
C LEU A 76 -4.88 -6.71 11.45
N TYR A 77 -4.40 -5.64 12.10
CA TYR A 77 -4.54 -5.39 13.54
C TYR A 77 -4.40 -3.88 13.83
N ASP A 78 -4.98 -3.44 14.97
CA ASP A 78 -4.80 -2.05 15.42
C ASP A 78 -3.48 -1.92 16.19
N TRP A 79 -2.49 -1.27 15.59
CA TRP A 79 -1.19 -1.06 16.21
C TRP A 79 -1.17 0.11 17.22
N HIS A 80 -2.26 0.88 17.31
CA HIS A 80 -2.42 1.95 18.31
C HIS A 80 -2.90 1.40 19.66
N GLU A 81 -3.45 0.19 19.70
CA GLU A 81 -3.76 -0.48 20.96
C GLU A 81 -2.49 -0.76 21.75
N LYS A 82 -2.56 -0.54 23.09
CA LYS A 82 -1.44 -0.80 24.00
C LYS A 82 -1.22 -2.30 24.19
N ASP A 83 -0.49 -2.89 23.27
CA ASP A 83 -0.01 -4.26 23.32
C ASP A 83 1.52 -4.26 23.19
N ASP A 84 2.21 -5.02 24.04
CA ASP A 84 3.67 -5.12 23.97
C ASP A 84 4.18 -5.66 22.63
N SER A 85 3.35 -6.41 21.88
CA SER A 85 3.66 -6.88 20.54
C SER A 85 3.68 -5.74 19.50
N HIS A 86 3.17 -4.56 19.84
CA HIS A 86 3.10 -3.38 18.96
C HIS A 86 4.25 -2.38 19.16
N LYS A 87 5.07 -2.53 20.23
CA LYS A 87 6.16 -1.60 20.57
C LYS A 87 7.16 -1.34 19.44
N TRP A 88 7.32 -2.31 18.53
CA TRP A 88 8.24 -2.26 17.41
C TRP A 88 7.51 -2.39 16.07
N HIS A 89 6.27 -1.89 15.98
CA HIS A 89 5.43 -1.99 14.79
C HIS A 89 6.19 -1.65 13.51
N GLY A 90 6.90 -0.52 13.46
CA GLY A 90 7.66 -0.10 12.28
C GLY A 90 8.70 -1.11 11.78
N PHE A 91 9.21 -1.98 12.67
CA PHE A 91 10.19 -3.01 12.28
C PHE A 91 9.53 -4.35 11.91
N PHE A 92 8.39 -4.68 12.51
CA PHE A 92 7.80 -6.03 12.40
C PHE A 92 6.58 -6.10 11.49
N HIS A 93 5.88 -4.96 11.23
CA HIS A 93 4.68 -5.00 10.39
C HIS A 93 4.96 -5.51 8.96
N PRO A 94 6.12 -5.25 8.30
CA PRO A 94 6.36 -5.79 6.97
C PRO A 94 6.30 -7.32 6.94
N MET A 95 6.85 -7.98 7.97
CA MET A 95 6.82 -9.45 8.07
C MET A 95 5.42 -9.97 8.42
N LYS A 96 4.66 -9.24 9.24
CA LYS A 96 3.25 -9.58 9.53
C LYS A 96 2.38 -9.42 8.29
N SER A 97 2.57 -8.33 7.54
CA SER A 97 1.89 -8.10 6.25
C SER A 97 2.21 -9.20 5.25
N LEU A 98 3.48 -9.56 5.09
CA LEU A 98 3.90 -10.65 4.20
C LEU A 98 3.27 -11.99 4.60
N LYS A 99 3.29 -12.34 5.89
CA LYS A 99 2.67 -13.57 6.40
C LYS A 99 1.17 -13.63 6.10
N ASN A 100 0.46 -12.52 6.29
CA ASN A 100 -0.96 -12.43 5.98
C ASN A 100 -1.20 -12.53 4.46
N ALA A 101 -0.40 -11.83 3.65
CA ALA A 101 -0.49 -11.88 2.20
C ALA A 101 -0.25 -13.29 1.65
N MET A 102 0.80 -13.98 2.11
CA MET A 102 1.10 -15.36 1.71
C MET A 102 0.03 -16.38 2.16
N ARG A 103 -0.67 -16.10 3.26
CA ARG A 103 -1.77 -16.97 3.69
C ARG A 103 -3.00 -16.84 2.81
N ASP A 104 -3.30 -15.63 2.34
CA ASP A 104 -4.53 -15.32 1.64
C ASP A 104 -4.37 -15.32 0.11
N PHE A 105 -3.12 -15.18 -0.39
CA PHE A 105 -2.82 -15.03 -1.81
C PHE A 105 -1.54 -15.78 -2.21
N ASP A 106 -1.44 -16.12 -3.50
CA ASP A 106 -0.18 -16.55 -4.12
C ASP A 106 0.67 -15.30 -4.43
N ILE A 107 1.77 -15.11 -3.71
CA ILE A 107 2.62 -13.92 -3.74
C ILE A 107 3.86 -14.17 -4.60
N SER A 108 4.08 -13.34 -5.62
CA SER A 108 5.27 -13.38 -6.48
C SER A 108 6.52 -12.85 -5.73
N GLU A 109 7.71 -13.14 -6.27
CA GLU A 109 8.99 -12.64 -5.72
C GLU A 109 9.06 -11.11 -5.70
N ILE A 110 8.47 -10.43 -6.70
CA ILE A 110 8.40 -8.96 -6.77
C ILE A 110 7.52 -8.43 -5.64
N GLU A 111 6.34 -9.00 -5.44
CA GLU A 111 5.42 -8.63 -4.38
C GLU A 111 5.99 -8.90 -2.98
N GLU A 112 6.69 -10.04 -2.80
CA GLU A 112 7.42 -10.32 -1.57
C GLU A 112 8.46 -9.24 -1.27
N ASP A 113 9.27 -8.85 -2.27
CA ASP A 113 10.29 -7.81 -2.13
C ASP A 113 9.66 -6.45 -1.76
N ILE A 114 8.52 -6.10 -2.40
CA ILE A 114 7.75 -4.90 -2.07
C ILE A 114 7.32 -4.94 -0.60
N ILE A 115 6.55 -5.96 -0.20
CA ILE A 115 5.94 -6.05 1.13
C ILE A 115 7.01 -6.08 2.22
N LYS A 116 8.05 -6.89 2.03
CA LYS A 116 9.09 -7.10 3.03
C LYS A 116 10.01 -5.91 3.26
N LYS A 117 10.19 -5.05 2.24
CA LYS A 117 11.25 -4.05 2.25
C LYS A 117 10.79 -2.60 2.09
N HIS A 118 9.47 -2.35 2.06
CA HIS A 118 8.97 -0.98 1.92
C HIS A 118 9.43 -0.04 3.05
N MET A 119 9.78 -0.57 4.22
CA MET A 119 10.26 0.21 5.36
C MET A 119 11.74 0.60 5.31
N PHE A 120 12.48 0.27 4.25
CA PHE A 120 13.85 0.77 4.10
C PHE A 120 13.89 2.32 4.16
N PRO A 121 14.84 2.98 4.85
CA PRO A 121 16.01 2.43 5.56
C PRO A 121 15.76 2.09 7.04
N LEU A 122 14.54 2.19 7.56
CA LEU A 122 14.25 1.78 8.94
C LEU A 122 14.60 0.29 9.14
N THR A 123 14.21 -0.56 8.19
CA THR A 123 14.73 -1.92 8.08
C THR A 123 15.99 -1.89 7.20
N PRO A 124 17.13 -2.50 7.61
CA PRO A 124 18.43 -2.25 6.98
C PRO A 124 18.61 -2.90 5.60
N VAL A 125 17.71 -3.81 5.20
CA VAL A 125 17.82 -4.53 3.93
C VAL A 125 17.12 -3.74 2.81
N PRO A 126 17.83 -3.23 1.80
CA PRO A 126 17.24 -2.43 0.74
C PRO A 126 16.38 -3.27 -0.21
N PRO A 127 15.40 -2.64 -0.89
CA PRO A 127 14.68 -3.24 -2.01
C PRO A 127 15.62 -3.77 -3.09
N LYS A 128 15.25 -4.86 -3.76
CA LYS A 128 16.00 -5.45 -4.87
C LYS A 128 15.41 -5.07 -6.22
N THR A 129 14.07 -5.02 -6.29
CA THR A 129 13.35 -4.74 -7.53
C THR A 129 13.05 -3.25 -7.68
N LYS A 130 12.88 -2.79 -8.92
CA LYS A 130 12.49 -1.40 -9.21
C LYS A 130 11.08 -1.10 -8.67
N GLU A 131 10.18 -2.07 -8.72
CA GLU A 131 8.84 -2.00 -8.15
C GLU A 131 8.90 -1.76 -6.63
N ALA A 132 9.73 -2.51 -5.91
CA ALA A 132 9.90 -2.35 -4.47
C ALA A 132 10.51 -0.99 -4.09
N TRP A 133 11.44 -0.45 -4.90
CA TRP A 133 11.94 0.91 -4.72
C TRP A 133 10.85 1.97 -4.94
N LEU A 134 10.02 1.81 -5.97
CA LEU A 134 8.92 2.73 -6.26
C LEU A 134 7.90 2.75 -5.12
N VAL A 135 7.50 1.58 -4.61
CA VAL A 135 6.57 1.49 -3.47
C VAL A 135 7.20 2.05 -2.20
N CYS A 136 8.47 1.75 -1.92
CA CYS A 136 9.20 2.30 -0.77
C CYS A 136 9.23 3.84 -0.78
N MET A 137 9.44 4.47 -1.94
CA MET A 137 9.39 5.93 -2.09
C MET A 137 7.96 6.46 -2.00
N ALA A 138 7.01 5.81 -2.67
CA ALA A 138 5.62 6.23 -2.69
C ALA A 138 5.00 6.20 -1.29
N ASP A 139 5.24 5.15 -0.52
CA ASP A 139 4.82 5.00 0.87
C ASP A 139 5.27 6.20 1.71
N LYS A 140 6.56 6.54 1.69
CA LYS A 140 7.10 7.68 2.46
C LYS A 140 6.52 9.01 2.03
N ILE A 141 6.31 9.22 0.72
CA ILE A 141 5.67 10.43 0.20
C ILE A 141 4.23 10.52 0.69
N CYS A 142 3.47 9.42 0.67
CA CYS A 142 2.09 9.37 1.13
C CYS A 142 2.01 9.60 2.64
N ALA A 143 2.80 8.87 3.45
CA ALA A 143 2.85 9.02 4.90
C ALA A 143 3.20 10.45 5.34
N MET A 144 4.18 11.09 4.70
CA MET A 144 4.52 12.49 4.98
C MET A 144 3.35 13.43 4.70
N LYS A 145 2.61 13.20 3.62
CA LYS A 145 1.48 14.06 3.24
C LYS A 145 0.27 13.84 4.13
N GLU A 146 0.00 12.60 4.53
CA GLU A 146 -1.07 12.25 5.46
C GLU A 146 -0.86 12.86 6.85
N THR A 147 0.39 13.02 7.27
CA THR A 147 0.74 13.63 8.55
C THR A 147 0.84 15.15 8.52
N VAL A 148 1.18 15.77 7.38
CA VAL A 148 1.55 17.20 7.30
C VAL A 148 0.51 18.08 6.59
N GLU A 149 -0.34 17.55 5.69
CA GLU A 149 -1.21 18.40 4.88
C GLU A 149 -2.73 18.17 5.05
N PRO A 150 -3.47 19.15 5.66
CA PRO A 150 -4.94 19.17 5.65
C PRO A 150 -5.57 19.23 4.24
N ARG A 151 -4.80 19.62 3.23
CA ARG A 151 -5.24 19.70 1.82
C ARG A 151 -5.47 18.32 1.18
N TYR A 152 -4.90 17.26 1.73
CA TYR A 152 -5.12 15.89 1.28
C TYR A 152 -6.57 15.41 1.45
N LYS A 153 -7.32 16.05 2.35
CA LYS A 153 -8.78 15.80 2.51
C LYS A 153 -9.57 15.90 1.20
N LYS A 154 -9.13 16.70 0.25
CA LYS A 154 -9.85 16.93 -1.02
C LYS A 154 -9.62 15.81 -2.07
N VAL A 155 -8.37 15.36 -2.21
CA VAL A 155 -8.03 14.17 -3.04
C VAL A 155 -8.59 12.92 -2.38
N TRP A 156 -8.54 12.88 -1.06
CA TRP A 156 -9.09 11.90 -0.18
C TRP A 156 -10.60 11.67 -0.35
N ASN A 157 -11.38 12.74 -0.38
CA ASN A 157 -12.82 12.65 -0.63
C ASN A 157 -13.16 12.08 -2.02
N MET A 158 -12.24 12.24 -2.99
CA MET A 158 -12.38 11.63 -4.31
C MET A 158 -12.11 10.13 -4.28
N VAL A 159 -11.09 9.68 -3.53
CA VAL A 159 -10.79 8.26 -3.31
C VAL A 159 -11.91 7.60 -2.49
N LYS A 160 -12.44 8.26 -1.46
CA LYS A 160 -13.60 7.79 -0.70
C LYS A 160 -14.83 7.53 -1.56
N ARG A 161 -15.11 8.39 -2.53
CA ARG A 161 -16.25 8.21 -3.45
C ARG A 161 -16.10 6.97 -4.34
N ILE A 162 -14.86 6.60 -4.68
CA ILE A 162 -14.56 5.43 -5.52
C ILE A 162 -14.59 4.14 -4.70
N ALA A 163 -14.17 4.19 -3.42
CA ALA A 163 -14.11 3.02 -2.53
C ALA A 163 -15.46 2.65 -1.88
N ILE A 164 -16.50 3.49 -2.02
CA ILE A 164 -17.82 3.30 -1.43
C ILE A 164 -18.89 2.96 -2.50
N SER A 165 -18.57 3.16 -3.78
CA SER A 165 -19.41 2.74 -4.91
C SER A 165 -19.09 1.31 -5.34
#